data_88b86a86dad5387fa34f4fe12f4b0030
#
_entry.id   88b86a86dad5387fa34f4fe12f4b0030
#
_cell.length_a   1.000
_cell.length_b   1.000
_cell.length_c   1.000
_cell.angle_alpha   90.00
_cell.angle_beta   90.00
_cell.angle_gamma   90.00
#
_symmetry.space_group_name_H-M   'P 1'
#
loop_
_entity.id
_entity.type
_entity.pdbx_description
1 polymer ?
#
loop_
_entity_poly.entity_id
_entity_poly.type
_entity_poly.pdbx_seq_one_letter_code
_entity_poly.pdbx_strand_id
1 'polypeptide(L)'
;MRYSFLVLGLVFINLFPLMGQFKKTAACRQEAFDKKVNGYLSYTVPVISVQDAHDKFSDYLFLDAREFNEYQTSHIPQARYVGYDDFDFDNIKDIPVNKKIIVYCSVGYRSEKIATQLRKKGYKQVWNLYGSLFEWVNAGYDVSDKTGKSTTKIHTYNKDWSQWVT
;
A
#
# COMPACT_ATOMS: atom_id res chain seq x y z
N MET A 1 -55.63 5.53 39.28
CA MET A 1 -54.40 4.77 38.98
C MET A 1 -53.79 5.30 37.68
N ARG A 2 -52.65 6.03 37.74
CA ARG A 2 -51.96 6.55 36.57
C ARG A 2 -50.69 5.70 36.39
N TYR A 3 -50.64 4.94 35.30
CA TYR A 3 -49.47 4.16 34.94
C TYR A 3 -48.53 5.07 34.10
N SER A 4 -47.37 5.43 34.69
CA SER A 4 -46.28 6.08 33.96
C SER A 4 -45.43 4.99 33.23
N PHE A 5 -45.45 5.02 31.92
CA PHE A 5 -44.57 4.20 31.12
C PHE A 5 -43.19 4.92 31.02
N LEU A 6 -42.19 4.35 31.65
CA LEU A 6 -40.80 4.78 31.47
C LEU A 6 -40.28 4.18 30.13
N VAL A 7 -40.10 5.04 29.13
CA VAL A 7 -39.45 4.65 27.88
C VAL A 7 -37.93 4.70 28.11
N LEU A 8 -37.32 3.53 28.28
CA LEU A 8 -35.87 3.40 28.31
C LEU A 8 -35.34 3.54 26.87
N GLY A 9 -34.83 4.72 26.52
CA GLY A 9 -34.14 4.94 25.26
C GLY A 9 -32.79 4.20 25.25
N LEU A 10 -32.69 3.12 24.47
CA LEU A 10 -31.43 2.44 24.16
C LEU A 10 -30.59 3.37 23.26
N VAL A 11 -29.61 4.04 23.84
CA VAL A 11 -28.58 4.75 23.09
C VAL A 11 -27.63 3.71 22.51
N PHE A 12 -27.80 3.38 21.23
CA PHE A 12 -26.79 2.63 20.49
C PHE A 12 -25.55 3.52 20.29
N ILE A 13 -24.58 3.40 21.18
CA ILE A 13 -23.25 3.95 20.93
C ILE A 13 -22.61 3.10 19.83
N ASN A 14 -22.63 3.61 18.60
CA ASN A 14 -21.84 3.05 17.51
C ASN A 14 -20.35 3.24 17.87
N LEU A 15 -19.77 2.25 18.50
CA LEU A 15 -18.33 2.09 18.65
C LEU A 15 -17.74 1.73 17.28
N PHE A 16 -17.65 2.73 16.37
CA PHE A 16 -16.68 2.63 15.30
C PHE A 16 -15.31 2.60 15.97
N PRO A 17 -14.50 1.54 15.79
CA PRO A 17 -13.13 1.58 16.26
C PRO A 17 -12.48 2.79 15.60
N LEU A 18 -12.02 3.73 16.41
CA LEU A 18 -11.16 4.82 15.96
C LEU A 18 -9.95 4.16 15.31
N MET A 19 -9.94 4.06 13.97
CA MET A 19 -8.77 3.55 13.24
C MET A 19 -7.65 4.54 13.55
N GLY A 20 -6.80 4.16 14.52
CA GLY A 20 -5.68 4.98 14.92
C GLY A 20 -4.82 5.27 13.69
N GLN A 21 -4.52 6.53 13.49
CA GLN A 21 -3.60 6.95 12.45
C GLN A 21 -2.22 6.42 12.80
N PHE A 22 -1.61 5.66 11.90
CA PHE A 22 -0.26 5.15 12.10
C PHE A 22 0.75 6.30 11.98
N LYS A 23 1.93 6.11 12.57
CA LYS A 23 2.99 7.11 12.50
C LYS A 23 3.88 6.85 11.27
N LYS A 24 4.49 7.91 10.76
CA LYS A 24 5.61 7.81 9.80
C LYS A 24 6.79 7.13 10.50
N THR A 25 7.19 5.96 9.98
CA THR A 25 8.32 5.15 10.50
C THR A 25 9.39 4.91 9.45
N ALA A 26 9.24 5.51 8.26
CA ALA A 26 10.15 5.36 7.13
C ALA A 26 10.46 6.73 6.49
N ALA A 27 11.53 6.81 5.72
CA ALA A 27 11.92 7.99 4.96
C ALA A 27 12.45 7.58 3.58
N CYS A 28 12.32 8.48 2.59
CA CYS A 28 12.98 8.34 1.30
C CYS A 28 14.40 8.93 1.37
N ARG A 29 15.30 8.48 0.50
CA ARG A 29 16.70 8.94 0.41
C ARG A 29 16.81 10.42 0.05
N GLN A 30 15.97 10.89 -0.85
CA GLN A 30 15.91 12.29 -1.25
C GLN A 30 14.91 13.03 -0.36
N GLU A 31 15.36 14.05 0.38
CA GLU A 31 14.51 14.83 1.29
C GLU A 31 13.31 15.46 0.60
N ALA A 32 13.50 16.03 -0.60
CA ALA A 32 12.41 16.64 -1.37
C ALA A 32 11.36 15.60 -1.77
N PHE A 33 11.77 14.39 -2.17
CA PHE A 33 10.87 13.30 -2.47
C PHE A 33 10.17 12.79 -1.21
N ASP A 34 10.89 12.66 -0.10
CA ASP A 34 10.32 12.28 1.21
C ASP A 34 9.21 13.23 1.64
N LYS A 35 9.45 14.54 1.54
CA LYS A 35 8.45 15.56 1.83
C LYS A 35 7.22 15.43 0.92
N LYS A 36 7.44 15.17 -0.37
CA LYS A 36 6.37 14.95 -1.35
C LYS A 36 5.53 13.73 -1.00
N VAL A 37 6.15 12.57 -0.75
CA VAL A 37 5.50 11.32 -0.35
C VAL A 37 4.71 11.52 0.95
N ASN A 38 5.35 12.12 1.97
CA ASN A 38 4.70 12.38 3.25
C ASN A 38 3.43 13.23 3.12
N GLY A 39 3.40 14.17 2.16
CA GLY A 39 2.23 15.03 1.89
C GLY A 39 1.04 14.29 1.23
N TYR A 40 1.25 13.11 0.65
CA TYR A 40 0.20 12.32 0.03
C TYR A 40 -0.40 11.25 0.93
N LEU A 41 0.31 10.84 1.98
CA LEU A 41 -0.10 9.73 2.84
C LEU A 41 -0.95 10.21 4.02
N SER A 42 -1.99 9.46 4.32
CA SER A 42 -2.87 9.67 5.47
C SER A 42 -2.53 8.74 6.65
N TYR A 43 -1.59 7.82 6.46
CA TYR A 43 -1.14 6.83 7.45
C TYR A 43 -2.30 5.98 8.03
N THR A 44 -3.21 5.59 7.16
CA THR A 44 -4.35 4.70 7.51
C THR A 44 -3.93 3.24 7.71
N VAL A 45 -2.70 2.91 7.27
CA VAL A 45 -2.03 1.62 7.48
C VAL A 45 -0.58 1.87 7.89
N PRO A 46 0.10 0.91 8.56
CA PRO A 46 1.52 1.05 8.84
C PRO A 46 2.32 1.11 7.55
N VAL A 47 3.40 1.89 7.57
CA VAL A 47 4.37 1.95 6.47
C VAL A 47 5.60 1.10 6.79
N ILE A 48 6.26 0.61 5.74
CA ILE A 48 7.55 -0.09 5.80
C ILE A 48 8.53 0.60 4.84
N SER A 49 9.80 0.73 5.25
CA SER A 49 10.83 1.26 4.36
C SER A 49 11.17 0.27 3.23
N VAL A 50 11.69 0.77 2.11
CA VAL A 50 12.15 -0.12 1.03
C VAL A 50 13.32 -0.99 1.49
N GLN A 51 14.18 -0.48 2.39
CA GLN A 51 15.29 -1.23 2.98
C GLN A 51 14.79 -2.43 3.80
N ASP A 52 13.89 -2.20 4.79
CA ASP A 52 13.37 -3.28 5.62
C ASP A 52 12.58 -4.32 4.80
N ALA A 53 11.87 -3.85 3.77
CA ALA A 53 11.13 -4.71 2.85
C ALA A 53 12.07 -5.56 1.99
N HIS A 54 13.18 -5.00 1.52
CA HIS A 54 14.20 -5.71 0.74
C HIS A 54 14.97 -6.71 1.61
N ASP A 55 15.41 -6.32 2.80
CA ASP A 55 16.19 -7.18 3.70
C ASP A 55 15.41 -8.43 4.14
N LYS A 56 14.07 -8.34 4.16
CA LYS A 56 13.17 -9.43 4.53
C LYS A 56 12.27 -9.85 3.36
N PHE A 57 12.77 -9.74 2.14
CA PHE A 57 12.00 -9.90 0.92
C PHE A 57 11.15 -11.19 0.88
N SER A 58 11.74 -12.30 1.25
CA SER A 58 11.07 -13.62 1.24
C SER A 58 9.92 -13.76 2.25
N ASP A 59 9.85 -12.90 3.26
CA ASP A 59 8.80 -12.93 4.29
C ASP A 59 7.47 -12.40 3.75
N TYR A 60 7.52 -11.53 2.75
CA TYR A 60 6.38 -10.76 2.28
C TYR A 60 5.86 -11.22 0.92
N LEU A 61 4.57 -11.04 0.74
CA LEU A 61 3.94 -11.01 -0.57
C LEU A 61 3.78 -9.55 -1.01
N PHE A 62 4.39 -9.19 -2.12
CA PHE A 62 4.25 -7.85 -2.70
C PHE A 62 3.03 -7.80 -3.63
N LEU A 63 2.17 -6.78 -3.43
CA LEU A 63 1.01 -6.51 -4.27
C LEU A 63 1.19 -5.17 -4.99
N ASP A 64 1.13 -5.19 -6.31
CA ASP A 64 1.24 -4.00 -7.16
C ASP A 64 -0.14 -3.39 -7.41
N ALA A 65 -0.37 -2.23 -6.84
CA ALA A 65 -1.61 -1.44 -6.97
C ALA A 65 -1.45 -0.32 -8.01
N ARG A 66 -0.72 -0.56 -9.10
CA ARG A 66 -0.62 0.35 -10.24
C ARG A 66 -1.50 -0.13 -11.37
N GLU A 67 -1.56 0.65 -12.46
CA GLU A 67 -2.23 0.22 -13.69
C GLU A 67 -1.45 -0.92 -14.38
N PHE A 68 -2.15 -1.75 -15.14
CA PHE A 68 -1.56 -2.95 -15.75
C PHE A 68 -0.37 -2.65 -16.66
N ASN A 69 -0.42 -1.55 -17.43
CA ASN A 69 0.69 -1.14 -18.29
C ASN A 69 1.93 -0.69 -17.50
N GLU A 70 1.75 -0.11 -16.29
CA GLU A 70 2.85 0.21 -15.39
C GLU A 70 3.52 -1.07 -14.89
N TYR A 71 2.70 -2.03 -14.42
CA TYR A 71 3.17 -3.35 -13.97
C TYR A 71 3.90 -4.12 -15.08
N GLN A 72 3.36 -4.13 -16.30
CA GLN A 72 4.00 -4.80 -17.44
C GLN A 72 5.36 -4.19 -17.82
N THR A 73 5.54 -2.89 -17.64
CA THR A 73 6.80 -2.20 -17.91
C THR A 73 7.88 -2.63 -16.95
N SER A 74 7.57 -2.58 -15.66
CA SER A 74 8.45 -3.07 -14.59
C SER A 74 7.68 -3.20 -13.28
N HIS A 75 8.06 -4.16 -12.44
CA HIS A 75 7.47 -4.40 -11.13
C HIS A 75 8.54 -4.98 -10.18
N ILE A 76 8.31 -4.90 -8.88
CA ILE A 76 9.13 -5.58 -7.87
C ILE A 76 9.11 -7.10 -8.18
N PRO A 77 10.26 -7.79 -8.23
CA PRO A 77 10.29 -9.21 -8.56
C PRO A 77 9.27 -10.03 -7.75
N GLN A 78 8.60 -10.99 -8.39
CA GLN A 78 7.57 -11.84 -7.79
C GLN A 78 6.32 -11.09 -7.26
N ALA A 79 6.19 -9.80 -7.49
CA ALA A 79 4.99 -9.07 -7.10
C ALA A 79 3.77 -9.57 -7.89
N ARG A 80 2.64 -9.69 -7.20
CA ARG A 80 1.35 -9.98 -7.81
C ARG A 80 0.64 -8.69 -8.20
N TYR A 81 0.19 -8.59 -9.43
CA TYR A 81 -0.67 -7.51 -9.88
C TYR A 81 -2.03 -7.58 -9.21
N VAL A 82 -2.52 -6.45 -8.71
CA VAL A 82 -3.87 -6.34 -8.14
C VAL A 82 -4.65 -5.16 -8.68
N GLY A 83 -3.98 -4.17 -9.32
CA GLY A 83 -4.59 -2.98 -9.88
C GLY A 83 -5.04 -1.97 -8.84
N TYR A 84 -5.57 -0.84 -9.31
CA TYR A 84 -6.14 0.20 -8.46
C TYR A 84 -7.60 0.49 -8.83
N ASP A 85 -7.87 0.95 -10.06
CA ASP A 85 -9.23 1.26 -10.51
C ASP A 85 -10.04 -0.03 -10.77
N ASP A 86 -9.37 -1.10 -11.16
CA ASP A 86 -9.92 -2.44 -11.40
C ASP A 86 -9.69 -3.43 -10.23
N PHE A 87 -9.33 -2.92 -9.04
CA PHE A 87 -9.07 -3.76 -7.88
C PHE A 87 -10.31 -4.57 -7.48
N ASP A 88 -10.16 -5.90 -7.45
CA ASP A 88 -11.19 -6.83 -7.01
C ASP A 88 -10.63 -7.82 -5.97
N PHE A 89 -11.36 -8.02 -4.87
CA PHE A 89 -11.04 -8.99 -3.84
C PHE A 89 -11.02 -10.44 -4.35
N ASP A 90 -11.75 -10.76 -5.41
CA ASP A 90 -11.71 -12.10 -6.01
C ASP A 90 -10.33 -12.44 -6.56
N ASN A 91 -9.54 -11.45 -6.96
CA ASN A 91 -8.18 -11.64 -7.45
C ASN A 91 -7.17 -12.03 -6.36
N ILE A 92 -7.57 -11.96 -5.07
CA ILE A 92 -6.69 -12.23 -3.91
C ILE A 92 -7.33 -13.19 -2.90
N LYS A 93 -8.46 -13.82 -3.22
CA LYS A 93 -9.19 -14.72 -2.31
C LYS A 93 -8.41 -15.96 -1.86
N ASP A 94 -7.38 -16.32 -2.63
CA ASP A 94 -6.44 -17.40 -2.33
C ASP A 94 -5.37 -17.00 -1.30
N ILE A 95 -5.22 -15.70 -0.99
CA ILE A 95 -4.22 -15.21 -0.04
C ILE A 95 -4.76 -15.38 1.38
N PRO A 96 -4.05 -16.13 2.25
CA PRO A 96 -4.45 -16.28 3.65
C PRO A 96 -4.47 -14.93 4.38
N VAL A 97 -5.47 -14.70 5.24
CA VAL A 97 -5.65 -13.42 5.97
C VAL A 97 -4.51 -13.10 6.96
N ASN A 98 -3.70 -14.07 7.32
CA ASN A 98 -2.51 -13.91 8.16
C ASN A 98 -1.21 -13.76 7.36
N LYS A 99 -1.26 -13.76 6.02
CA LYS A 99 -0.07 -13.53 5.17
C LYS A 99 0.46 -12.11 5.41
N LYS A 100 1.79 -11.97 5.51
CA LYS A 100 2.45 -10.67 5.52
C LYS A 100 2.42 -10.09 4.11
N ILE A 101 1.79 -8.93 3.94
CA ILE A 101 1.55 -8.28 2.65
C ILE A 101 2.16 -6.89 2.66
N ILE A 102 2.91 -6.57 1.62
CA ILE A 102 3.32 -5.21 1.29
C ILE A 102 2.59 -4.78 0.03
N VAL A 103 1.80 -3.71 0.11
CA VAL A 103 1.18 -3.10 -1.07
C VAL A 103 2.03 -1.91 -1.50
N TYR A 104 2.27 -1.78 -2.80
CA TYR A 104 3.00 -0.66 -3.37
C TYR A 104 2.33 -0.12 -4.63
N CYS A 105 2.66 1.12 -4.99
CA CYS A 105 2.33 1.71 -6.28
C CYS A 105 3.55 2.47 -6.84
N SER A 106 3.39 3.66 -7.41
CA SER A 106 4.54 4.49 -7.82
C SER A 106 5.19 5.20 -6.63
N VAL A 107 4.39 5.80 -5.72
CA VAL A 107 4.86 6.65 -4.62
C VAL A 107 4.22 6.37 -3.25
N GLY A 108 3.14 5.56 -3.20
CA GLY A 108 2.49 5.15 -1.94
C GLY A 108 1.03 5.56 -1.77
N TYR A 109 0.49 6.46 -2.60
CA TYR A 109 -0.88 6.97 -2.45
C TYR A 109 -1.95 5.92 -2.79
N ARG A 110 -1.90 5.34 -4.01
CA ARG A 110 -2.86 4.30 -4.44
C ARG A 110 -2.77 3.06 -3.55
N SER A 111 -1.56 2.63 -3.25
CA SER A 111 -1.30 1.46 -2.41
C SER A 111 -1.80 1.62 -0.97
N GLU A 112 -1.76 2.82 -0.39
CA GLU A 112 -2.37 3.06 0.92
C GLU A 112 -3.88 2.80 0.90
N LYS A 113 -4.57 3.19 -0.18
CA LYS A 113 -6.02 2.96 -0.33
C LYS A 113 -6.34 1.47 -0.42
N ILE A 114 -5.59 0.71 -1.23
CA ILE A 114 -5.75 -0.74 -1.34
C ILE A 114 -5.41 -1.44 -0.02
N ALA A 115 -4.28 -1.09 0.61
CA ALA A 115 -3.89 -1.64 1.90
C ALA A 115 -4.95 -1.39 2.99
N THR A 116 -5.59 -0.22 2.98
CA THR A 116 -6.71 0.11 3.88
C THR A 116 -7.91 -0.80 3.64
N GLN A 117 -8.25 -1.07 2.37
CA GLN A 117 -9.34 -1.98 2.02
C GLN A 117 -9.02 -3.41 2.48
N LEU A 118 -7.78 -3.89 2.27
CA LEU A 118 -7.33 -5.21 2.74
C LEU A 118 -7.49 -5.34 4.26
N ARG A 119 -7.04 -4.35 5.03
CA ARG A 119 -7.19 -4.38 6.49
C ARG A 119 -8.65 -4.38 6.94
N LYS A 120 -9.53 -3.61 6.28
CA LYS A 120 -10.97 -3.64 6.53
C LYS A 120 -11.59 -5.01 6.21
N LYS A 121 -11.06 -5.73 5.23
CA LYS A 121 -11.50 -7.08 4.84
C LYS A 121 -10.97 -8.18 5.78
N GLY A 122 -10.09 -7.83 6.74
CA GLY A 122 -9.61 -8.76 7.77
C GLY A 122 -8.16 -9.23 7.61
N TYR A 123 -7.44 -8.77 6.58
CA TYR A 123 -6.00 -9.03 6.48
C TYR A 123 -5.26 -8.28 7.58
N LYS A 124 -4.57 -9.00 8.47
CA LYS A 124 -4.01 -8.43 9.70
C LYS A 124 -2.62 -7.82 9.53
N GLN A 125 -1.83 -8.35 8.62
CA GLN A 125 -0.42 -8.03 8.42
C GLN A 125 -0.21 -7.36 7.06
N VAL A 126 -0.65 -6.09 6.95
CA VAL A 126 -0.60 -5.31 5.70
C VAL A 126 0.11 -3.99 5.94
N TRP A 127 1.10 -3.70 5.12
CA TRP A 127 1.91 -2.47 5.11
C TRP A 127 1.81 -1.77 3.75
N ASN A 128 1.98 -0.46 3.76
CA ASN A 128 2.22 0.34 2.57
C ASN A 128 3.74 0.55 2.41
N LEU A 129 4.30 0.24 1.24
CA LEU A 129 5.71 0.51 0.94
C LEU A 129 5.93 2.03 0.84
N TYR A 130 6.73 2.59 1.72
CA TYR A 130 6.97 4.03 1.77
C TYR A 130 7.86 4.47 0.60
N GLY A 131 7.41 5.49 -0.17
CA GLY A 131 8.07 5.89 -1.41
C GLY A 131 7.90 4.89 -2.58
N SER A 132 7.40 3.69 -2.29
CA SER A 132 6.94 2.68 -3.25
C SER A 132 7.98 2.34 -4.32
N LEU A 133 7.56 2.08 -5.57
CA LEU A 133 8.47 1.65 -6.63
C LEU A 133 9.58 2.69 -6.91
N PHE A 134 9.27 3.98 -6.82
CA PHE A 134 10.28 5.01 -7.10
C PHE A 134 11.41 4.97 -6.07
N GLU A 135 11.09 4.89 -4.79
CA GLU A 135 12.13 4.74 -3.77
C GLU A 135 12.86 3.38 -3.86
N TRP A 136 12.14 2.31 -4.25
CA TRP A 136 12.74 0.99 -4.49
C TRP A 136 13.85 1.06 -5.55
N VAL A 137 13.58 1.67 -6.71
CA VAL A 137 14.58 1.81 -7.77
C VAL A 137 15.67 2.83 -7.42
N ASN A 138 15.34 3.93 -6.74
CA ASN A 138 16.33 4.90 -6.25
C ASN A 138 17.26 4.29 -5.19
N ALA A 139 16.80 3.25 -4.49
CA ALA A 139 17.64 2.46 -3.60
C ALA A 139 18.57 1.49 -4.35
N GLY A 140 18.44 1.38 -5.66
CA GLY A 140 19.25 0.48 -6.50
C GLY A 140 18.74 -0.96 -6.50
N TYR A 141 17.50 -1.22 -6.07
CA TYR A 141 16.95 -2.56 -6.06
C TYR A 141 16.36 -2.95 -7.41
N ASP A 142 16.52 -4.22 -7.74
CA ASP A 142 16.08 -4.78 -9.01
C ASP A 142 14.56 -4.70 -9.20
N VAL A 143 14.17 -4.55 -10.47
CA VAL A 143 12.82 -4.72 -10.95
C VAL A 143 12.79 -5.63 -12.16
N SER A 144 11.66 -6.30 -12.38
CA SER A 144 11.44 -7.23 -13.49
C SER A 144 10.41 -6.69 -14.47
N ASP A 145 10.56 -6.99 -15.74
CA ASP A 145 9.54 -6.78 -16.76
C ASP A 145 8.46 -7.88 -16.73
N LYS A 146 7.47 -7.78 -17.63
CA LYS A 146 6.40 -8.77 -17.78
C LYS A 146 6.86 -10.20 -18.07
N THR A 147 8.11 -10.40 -18.48
CA THR A 147 8.69 -11.73 -18.75
C THR A 147 9.48 -12.28 -17.55
N GLY A 148 9.54 -11.51 -16.44
CA GLY A 148 10.31 -11.83 -15.25
C GLY A 148 11.81 -11.53 -15.37
N LYS A 149 12.26 -10.88 -16.46
CA LYS A 149 13.66 -10.48 -16.65
C LYS A 149 13.93 -9.14 -15.99
N SER A 150 15.12 -8.97 -15.43
CA SER A 150 15.59 -7.68 -14.90
C SER A 150 15.52 -6.60 -16.00
N THR A 151 15.08 -5.41 -15.63
CA THR A 151 14.93 -4.27 -16.52
C THR A 151 15.29 -2.97 -15.80
N THR A 152 15.74 -1.98 -16.59
CA THR A 152 15.98 -0.60 -16.12
C THR A 152 14.87 0.35 -16.58
N LYS A 153 13.87 -0.15 -17.32
CA LYS A 153 12.76 0.67 -17.80
C LYS A 153 11.75 0.87 -16.69
N ILE A 154 11.51 2.12 -16.31
CA ILE A 154 10.54 2.46 -15.27
C ILE A 154 9.40 3.29 -15.89
N HIS A 155 8.16 2.86 -15.63
CA HIS A 155 6.98 3.66 -15.98
C HIS A 155 6.77 4.72 -14.89
N THR A 156 6.99 5.98 -15.23
CA THR A 156 6.96 7.09 -14.26
C THR A 156 5.59 7.78 -14.16
N TYR A 157 4.53 7.12 -14.64
CA TYR A 157 3.15 7.61 -14.70
C TYR A 157 3.00 8.81 -15.65
N ASN A 158 3.74 9.92 -15.44
CA ASN A 158 3.81 11.08 -16.33
C ASN A 158 5.17 11.79 -16.16
N LYS A 159 5.38 12.85 -16.98
CA LYS A 159 6.63 13.62 -17.00
C LYS A 159 6.93 14.30 -15.66
N ASP A 160 5.90 14.77 -14.94
CA ASP A 160 6.10 15.49 -13.66
C ASP A 160 6.62 14.55 -12.56
N TRP A 161 6.28 13.26 -12.66
CA TRP A 161 6.76 12.25 -11.73
C TRP A 161 8.13 11.69 -12.11
N SER A 162 8.56 11.80 -13.37
CA SER A 162 9.84 11.25 -13.82
C SER A 162 11.05 11.87 -13.12
N GLN A 163 10.94 13.09 -12.63
CA GLN A 163 12.01 13.78 -11.86
C GLN A 163 12.36 13.09 -10.53
N TRP A 164 11.51 12.20 -10.04
CA TRP A 164 11.69 11.49 -8.76
C TRP A 164 12.33 10.11 -8.92
N VAL A 165 12.61 9.70 -10.14
CA VAL A 165 13.34 8.45 -10.45
C VAL A 165 14.73 8.82 -10.96
N THR A 166 15.78 8.40 -10.25
CA THR A 166 17.20 8.76 -10.51
C THR A 166 18.06 7.51 -10.70
#